data_cd872812c855309c21b4d32d3698d291
#
_entry.id   cd872812c855309c21b4d32d3698d291
#
_cell.length_a   1.000
_cell.length_b   1.000
_cell.length_c   1.000
_cell.angle_alpha   90.00
_cell.angle_beta   90.00
_cell.angle_gamma   90.00
#
_symmetry.space_group_name_H-M   'P 1'
#
loop_
_entity.id
_entity.type
_entity.pdbx_description
1 polymer ?
#
loop_
_entity_poly.entity_id
_entity_poly.type
_entity_poly.pdbx_seq_one_letter_code
_entity_poly.pdbx_strand_id
1 'polypeptide(L)'
;MRELEAAIARGELDFALAHAKEVARERGAPIDLGLALGLLTLVAAQQRSAYDAWALRWLWRWIAEAREPTIAQAATLAGALAEMPCDPQAAAAAVRRAAKLR
;
A
#
# COMPACT_ATOMS: atom_id res chain seq x y z
N MET A 1 -15.98 0.01 -3.13
CA MET A 1 -14.86 0.08 -2.16
C MET A 1 -14.99 -0.85 -0.97
N ARG A 2 -16.20 -1.01 -0.44
CA ARG A 2 -16.42 -1.93 0.69
C ARG A 2 -15.99 -3.36 0.41
N GLU A 3 -16.23 -3.83 -0.81
CA GLU A 3 -15.84 -5.19 -1.19
C GLU A 3 -14.33 -5.37 -1.22
N LEU A 4 -13.62 -4.35 -1.70
CA LEU A 4 -12.16 -4.37 -1.70
C LEU A 4 -11.60 -4.33 -0.29
N GLU A 5 -12.12 -3.43 0.56
CA GLU A 5 -11.71 -3.35 1.96
C GLU A 5 -11.97 -4.66 2.69
N ALA A 6 -13.13 -5.28 2.44
CA ALA A 6 -13.48 -6.56 3.04
C ALA A 6 -12.54 -7.67 2.59
N ALA A 7 -12.19 -7.71 1.30
CA ALA A 7 -11.25 -8.71 0.78
C ALA A 7 -9.86 -8.55 1.40
N ILE A 8 -9.40 -7.31 1.55
CA ILE A 8 -8.13 -7.03 2.22
C ILE A 8 -8.19 -7.50 3.68
N ALA A 9 -9.28 -7.18 4.38
CA ALA A 9 -9.43 -7.56 5.77
C ALA A 9 -9.46 -9.08 5.96
N ARG A 10 -9.99 -9.82 4.98
CA ARG A 10 -10.01 -11.29 5.02
C ARG A 10 -8.71 -11.92 4.54
N GLY A 11 -7.78 -11.14 4.03
CA GLY A 11 -6.52 -11.66 3.52
C GLY A 11 -6.63 -12.37 2.18
N GLU A 12 -7.65 -12.05 1.39
CA GLU A 12 -7.88 -12.64 0.07
C GLU A 12 -7.13 -11.86 -1.01
N LEU A 13 -5.84 -12.11 -1.13
CA LEU A 13 -4.96 -11.31 -2.00
C LEU A 13 -5.39 -11.36 -3.47
N ASP A 14 -5.60 -12.54 -4.02
CA ASP A 14 -5.93 -12.68 -5.44
C ASP A 14 -7.24 -11.96 -5.77
N PHE A 15 -8.25 -12.15 -4.94
CA PHE A 15 -9.52 -11.45 -5.10
C PHE A 15 -9.36 -9.96 -4.98
N ALA A 16 -8.61 -9.50 -3.96
CA ALA A 16 -8.40 -8.09 -3.72
C ALA A 16 -7.67 -7.43 -4.90
N LEU A 17 -6.65 -8.08 -5.45
CA LEU A 17 -5.92 -7.54 -6.61
C LEU A 17 -6.83 -7.44 -7.84
N ALA A 18 -7.59 -8.47 -8.13
CA ALA A 18 -8.51 -8.47 -9.26
C ALA A 18 -9.56 -7.36 -9.11
N HIS A 19 -10.13 -7.24 -7.91
CA HIS A 19 -11.14 -6.23 -7.63
C HIS A 19 -10.57 -4.82 -7.70
N ALA A 20 -9.34 -4.63 -7.21
CA ALA A 20 -8.66 -3.33 -7.28
C ALA A 20 -8.44 -2.87 -8.72
N LYS A 21 -8.05 -3.80 -9.61
CA LYS A 21 -7.89 -3.50 -11.03
C LYS A 21 -9.21 -3.09 -11.66
N GLU A 22 -10.29 -3.79 -11.32
CA GLU A 22 -11.61 -3.48 -11.85
C GLU A 22 -12.10 -2.11 -11.38
N VAL A 23 -11.96 -1.81 -10.09
CA VAL A 23 -12.33 -0.51 -9.53
C VAL A 23 -11.54 0.61 -10.19
N ALA A 24 -10.24 0.43 -10.36
CA ALA A 24 -9.39 1.42 -11.01
C ALA A 24 -9.82 1.68 -12.46
N ARG A 25 -10.19 0.61 -13.17
CA ARG A 25 -10.66 0.71 -14.55
C ARG A 25 -11.98 1.48 -14.63
N GLU A 26 -12.92 1.18 -13.75
CA GLU A 26 -14.22 1.85 -13.71
C GLU A 26 -14.10 3.34 -13.38
N ARG A 27 -13.19 3.68 -12.47
CA ARG A 27 -12.97 5.06 -12.04
C ARG A 27 -12.07 5.84 -12.99
N GLY A 28 -11.34 5.17 -13.86
CA GLY A 28 -10.34 5.79 -14.70
C GLY A 28 -9.14 6.32 -13.94
N ALA A 29 -8.90 5.80 -12.73
CA ALA A 29 -7.83 6.25 -11.85
C ALA A 29 -7.41 5.10 -10.92
N PRO A 30 -6.15 5.04 -10.47
CA PRO A 30 -5.72 4.02 -9.51
C PRO A 30 -6.47 4.15 -8.18
N ILE A 31 -6.54 3.05 -7.43
CA ILE A 31 -7.12 3.08 -6.09
C ILE A 31 -6.28 4.00 -5.20
N ASP A 32 -6.88 4.51 -4.12
CA ASP A 32 -6.17 5.43 -3.24
C ASP A 32 -5.00 4.75 -2.53
N LEU A 33 -4.06 5.56 -2.05
CA LEU A 33 -2.84 5.07 -1.41
C LEU A 33 -3.12 4.26 -0.15
N GLY A 34 -4.16 4.60 0.59
CA GLY A 34 -4.53 3.85 1.79
C GLY A 34 -4.96 2.42 1.48
N LEU A 35 -5.79 2.25 0.44
CA LEU A 35 -6.20 0.91 0.00
C LEU A 35 -5.03 0.15 -0.60
N ALA A 36 -4.19 0.82 -1.38
CA ALA A 36 -2.98 0.21 -1.94
C ALA A 36 -2.03 -0.25 -0.82
N LEU A 37 -1.94 0.50 0.28
CA LEU A 37 -1.16 0.09 1.44
C LEU A 37 -1.71 -1.19 2.06
N GLY A 38 -3.02 -1.31 2.16
CA GLY A 38 -3.66 -2.54 2.61
C GLY A 38 -3.27 -3.75 1.75
N LEU A 39 -3.22 -3.56 0.44
CA LEU A 39 -2.75 -4.60 -0.47
C LEU A 39 -1.28 -4.96 -0.21
N LEU A 40 -0.44 -3.97 0.09
CA LEU A 40 0.96 -4.24 0.41
C LEU A 40 1.12 -5.15 1.62
N THR A 41 0.26 -5.01 2.63
CA THR A 41 0.33 -5.90 3.79
C THR A 41 0.11 -7.35 3.39
N LEU A 42 -0.80 -7.60 2.46
CA LEU A 42 -1.08 -8.94 1.96
C LEU A 42 0.07 -9.47 1.10
N VAL A 43 0.63 -8.62 0.24
CA VAL A 43 1.79 -9.01 -0.59
C VAL A 43 2.97 -9.36 0.30
N ALA A 44 3.23 -8.58 1.34
CA ALA A 44 4.30 -8.86 2.29
C ALA A 44 4.12 -10.21 2.98
N ALA A 45 2.88 -10.58 3.31
CA ALA A 45 2.57 -11.83 3.99
C ALA A 45 2.52 -13.04 3.05
N GLN A 46 2.01 -12.86 1.82
CA GLN A 46 1.66 -13.97 0.94
C GLN A 46 2.57 -14.09 -0.29
N GLN A 47 3.18 -13.01 -0.74
CA GLN A 47 4.04 -13.00 -1.92
C GLN A 47 5.31 -12.20 -1.64
N ARG A 48 6.06 -12.62 -0.63
CA ARG A 48 7.21 -11.87 -0.14
C ARG A 48 8.25 -11.57 -1.22
N SER A 49 8.47 -12.47 -2.17
CA SER A 49 9.43 -12.26 -3.25
C SER A 49 9.05 -11.11 -4.17
N ALA A 50 7.78 -10.76 -4.23
CA ALA A 50 7.29 -9.63 -5.05
C ALA A 50 7.16 -8.34 -4.24
N TYR A 51 7.33 -8.40 -2.92
CA TYR A 51 7.02 -7.27 -2.05
C TYR A 51 7.83 -6.01 -2.38
N ASP A 52 9.14 -6.14 -2.56
CA ASP A 52 9.99 -4.96 -2.78
C ASP A 52 9.56 -4.16 -4.00
N ALA A 53 9.24 -4.85 -5.10
CA ALA A 53 8.79 -4.18 -6.31
C ALA A 53 7.46 -3.43 -6.07
N TRP A 54 6.53 -4.05 -5.34
CA TRP A 54 5.25 -3.42 -5.01
C TRP A 54 5.44 -2.22 -4.09
N ALA A 55 6.28 -2.36 -3.07
CA ALA A 55 6.54 -1.30 -2.10
C ALA A 55 7.22 -0.09 -2.77
N LEU A 56 8.18 -0.35 -3.66
CA LEU A 56 8.85 0.72 -4.41
C LEU A 56 7.87 1.48 -5.29
N ARG A 57 6.95 0.78 -5.95
CA ARG A 57 5.91 1.45 -6.75
C ARG A 57 4.98 2.30 -5.88
N TRP A 58 4.62 1.79 -4.70
CA TRP A 58 3.79 2.56 -3.78
C TRP A 58 4.48 3.83 -3.32
N LEU A 59 5.76 3.72 -2.93
CA LEU A 59 6.55 4.87 -2.47
C LEU A 59 6.69 5.91 -3.58
N TRP A 60 7.00 5.47 -4.79
CA TRP A 60 7.11 6.34 -5.95
C TRP A 60 5.81 7.09 -6.22
N ARG A 61 4.70 6.38 -6.12
CA ARG A 61 3.39 6.98 -6.30
C ARG A 61 3.10 8.01 -5.20
N TRP A 62 3.47 7.70 -3.95
CA TRP A 62 3.31 8.65 -2.86
C TRP A 62 4.10 9.94 -3.13
N ILE A 63 5.35 9.82 -3.56
CA ILE A 63 6.18 10.98 -3.90
C ILE A 63 5.51 11.84 -4.97
N ALA A 64 4.94 11.21 -5.99
CA ALA A 64 4.28 11.90 -7.09
C ALA A 64 2.99 12.60 -6.67
N GLU A 65 2.26 12.03 -5.72
CA GLU A 65 0.95 12.56 -5.29
C GLU A 65 1.05 13.49 -4.07
N ALA A 66 2.11 13.40 -3.30
CA ALA A 66 2.26 14.22 -2.10
C ALA A 66 2.43 15.69 -2.47
N ARG A 67 1.86 16.56 -1.64
CA ARG A 67 1.87 17.99 -1.92
C ARG A 67 3.27 18.60 -1.85
N GLU A 68 4.02 18.28 -0.81
CA GLU A 68 5.38 18.77 -0.61
C GLU A 68 6.25 17.66 -0.03
N PRO A 69 6.58 16.64 -0.86
CA PRO A 69 7.36 15.52 -0.35
C PRO A 69 8.80 15.96 -0.04
N THR A 70 9.32 15.46 1.09
CA THR A 70 10.71 15.72 1.47
C THR A 70 11.50 14.42 1.46
N ILE A 71 12.82 14.54 1.34
CA ILE A 71 13.70 13.37 1.44
C ILE A 71 13.56 12.70 2.81
N ALA A 72 13.42 13.50 3.88
CA ALA A 72 13.25 12.96 5.23
C ALA A 72 11.97 12.11 5.32
N GLN A 73 10.86 12.59 4.76
CA GLN A 73 9.62 11.81 4.73
C GLN A 73 9.77 10.53 3.90
N ALA A 74 10.39 10.63 2.73
CA ALA A 74 10.60 9.49 1.87
C ALA A 74 11.48 8.44 2.57
N ALA A 75 12.52 8.86 3.27
CA ALA A 75 13.39 7.96 4.03
C ALA A 75 12.63 7.26 5.15
N THR A 76 11.80 7.99 5.89
CA THR A 76 10.97 7.43 6.95
C THR A 76 9.99 6.40 6.38
N LEU A 77 9.35 6.71 5.27
CA LEU A 77 8.43 5.79 4.60
C LEU A 77 9.14 4.54 4.10
N ALA A 78 10.31 4.71 3.48
CA ALA A 78 11.10 3.58 2.99
C ALA A 78 11.49 2.65 4.15
N GLY A 79 11.91 3.21 5.28
CA GLY A 79 12.24 2.44 6.46
C GLY A 79 11.05 1.65 7.01
N ALA A 80 9.88 2.29 7.09
CA ALA A 80 8.67 1.63 7.55
C ALA A 80 8.23 0.53 6.57
N LEU A 81 8.30 0.79 5.28
CA LEU A 81 7.97 -0.21 4.26
C LEU A 81 8.92 -1.41 4.34
N ALA A 82 10.20 -1.17 4.63
CA ALA A 82 11.19 -2.24 4.76
C ALA A 82 10.87 -3.18 5.93
N GLU A 83 10.21 -2.68 6.96
CA GLU A 83 9.82 -3.48 8.12
C GLU A 83 8.54 -4.29 7.91
N MET A 84 7.76 -3.99 6.88
CA MET A 84 6.45 -4.61 6.68
C MET A 84 6.47 -6.14 6.61
N PRO A 85 7.43 -6.79 5.95
CA PRO A 85 7.46 -8.25 5.95
C PRO A 85 7.65 -8.88 7.34
N CYS A 86 8.25 -8.13 8.26
CA CYS A 86 8.48 -8.62 9.64
C CYS A 86 7.28 -8.36 10.54
N ASP A 87 6.65 -7.20 10.39
CA ASP A 87 5.49 -6.81 11.20
C ASP A 87 4.55 -5.95 10.37
N PRO A 88 3.67 -6.57 9.57
CA PRO A 88 2.82 -5.83 8.64
C PRO A 88 1.94 -4.77 9.31
N GLN A 89 1.37 -5.08 10.48
CA GLN A 89 0.44 -4.16 11.13
C GLN A 89 1.15 -2.92 11.68
N ALA A 90 2.26 -3.12 12.37
CA ALA A 90 3.03 -1.99 12.92
C ALA A 90 3.62 -1.14 11.79
N ALA A 91 4.14 -1.78 10.75
CA ALA A 91 4.69 -1.07 9.59
C ALA A 91 3.61 -0.26 8.87
N ALA A 92 2.44 -0.85 8.65
CA ALA A 92 1.33 -0.14 8.01
C ALA A 92 0.90 1.07 8.81
N ALA A 93 0.83 0.95 10.14
CA ALA A 93 0.49 2.08 11.01
C ALA A 93 1.55 3.18 10.90
N ALA A 94 2.83 2.82 10.88
CA ALA A 94 3.91 3.78 10.73
C ALA A 94 3.85 4.50 9.37
N VAL A 95 3.57 3.76 8.31
CA VAL A 95 3.43 4.34 6.96
C VAL A 95 2.26 5.32 6.93
N ARG A 96 1.12 4.95 7.51
CA ARG A 96 -0.06 5.84 7.53
C ARG A 96 0.24 7.14 8.23
N ARG A 97 0.95 7.09 9.36
CA ARG A 97 1.33 8.31 10.10
C ARG A 97 2.30 9.17 9.29
N ALA A 98 3.35 8.56 8.76
CA ALA A 98 4.39 9.30 8.04
C ALA A 98 3.88 9.88 6.73
N ALA A 99 3.03 9.16 6.02
CA ALA A 99 2.44 9.61 4.76
C ALA A 99 1.21 10.49 4.96
N LYS A 100 0.75 10.65 6.19
CA LYS A 100 -0.44 11.42 6.55
C LYS A 100 -1.69 10.90 5.84
N LEU A 101 -1.82 9.61 5.75
CA LEU A 101 -2.99 8.95 5.20
C LEU A 101 -4.11 8.93 6.24
N ARG A 102 -5.34 9.04 5.76
CA ARG A 102 -6.53 8.97 6.61
C ARG A 102 -6.98 7.53 6.85
#